data_15591bd37359362316915e9e0bff21e1
#
_entry.id   15591bd37359362316915e9e0bff21e1
#
_cell.length_a   1.000
_cell.length_b   1.000
_cell.length_c   1.000
_cell.angle_alpha   90.00
_cell.angle_beta   90.00
_cell.angle_gamma   90.00
#
_symmetry.space_group_name_H-M   'P 1'
#
loop_
_entity.id
_entity.type
_entity.pdbx_description
1 polymer ?
#
loop_
_entity_poly.entity_id
_entity_poly.type
_entity_poly.pdbx_seq_one_letter_code
_entity_poly.pdbx_strand_id
1 'polypeptide(L)'
;MKKVLFLTYLLLHLFQTQALDFQDTTRFSNSKLIKFFTSPKYIISPFAFYLPETDLVIGVGLKKFYHLGNDSTTRTSNVASSLQYSLNGQFLLRSQYQIFAKDEKYYINGVIGFSRFPITFYGIGNQIDMTKNEPVTYDYFRFENLIYRKIGKNNFAGLGWRYLNTFNVKTQQNGKMETEPIEGNKGSTISGLNISYLFDNRDNILNPSKGFFSQVTYSIHGNITGSSHTFNRWLVDARYYLKPFRKREDVLAFQGYGFLTNGNVPFNELAQMGGDIIMRGYFQGSYRDKNLLAFQSEYRLQLLKRWGIVGFAGAGGISNEMGYFELKNIMPSYGGGLRFKINRKENVNLRMDYGFGNGQQNIYFFIAEAF
;
A
#
# COMPACT_ATOMS: atom_id res chain seq x y z
N MET A 1 24.08 7.47 1.04
CA MET A 1 24.25 7.76 2.46
C MET A 1 24.19 9.25 2.81
N LYS A 2 25.00 10.17 2.22
CA LYS A 2 24.97 11.62 2.55
C LYS A 2 23.60 12.29 2.35
N LYS A 3 22.86 11.95 1.29
CA LYS A 3 21.51 12.50 1.02
C LYS A 3 20.46 12.04 2.04
N VAL A 4 20.56 10.82 2.56
CA VAL A 4 19.64 10.27 3.58
C VAL A 4 19.89 10.93 4.94
N LEU A 5 21.16 11.15 5.33
CA LEU A 5 21.53 11.85 6.56
C LEU A 5 21.09 13.33 6.54
N PHE A 6 21.17 14.00 5.41
CA PHE A 6 20.70 15.38 5.26
C PHE A 6 19.16 15.46 5.35
N LEU A 7 18.45 14.48 4.78
CA LEU A 7 16.99 14.43 4.83
C LEU A 7 16.47 14.13 6.24
N THR A 8 17.12 13.20 6.97
CA THR A 8 16.79 12.94 8.38
C THR A 8 17.05 14.15 9.25
N TYR A 9 18.13 14.90 9.00
CA TYR A 9 18.41 16.15 9.69
C TYR A 9 17.37 17.24 9.37
N LEU A 10 16.98 17.40 8.10
CA LEU A 10 15.95 18.36 7.67
C LEU A 10 14.55 18.00 8.21
N LEU A 11 14.18 16.73 8.19
CA LEU A 11 12.92 16.25 8.77
C LEU A 11 12.91 16.40 10.30
N LEU A 12 14.01 16.10 10.99
CA LEU A 12 14.13 16.33 12.43
C LEU A 12 14.03 17.82 12.79
N HIS A 13 14.62 18.71 12.00
CA HIS A 13 14.49 20.17 12.21
C HIS A 13 13.09 20.68 11.93
N LEU A 14 12.42 20.23 10.88
CA LEU A 14 11.02 20.56 10.58
C LEU A 14 10.06 20.06 11.68
N PHE A 15 10.35 18.90 12.27
CA PHE A 15 9.55 18.37 13.37
C PHE A 15 9.90 18.99 14.73
N GLN A 16 11.14 19.44 14.94
CA GLN A 16 11.50 20.20 16.17
C GLN A 16 10.83 21.56 16.21
N THR A 17 10.71 22.26 15.09
CA THR A 17 10.02 23.56 15.03
C THR A 17 8.50 23.42 15.21
N GLN A 18 7.90 22.29 14.86
CA GLN A 18 6.47 22.02 15.12
C GLN A 18 6.21 21.46 16.54
N ALA A 19 7.20 20.91 17.23
CA ALA A 19 7.01 20.33 18.57
C ALA A 19 7.21 21.34 19.71
N LEU A 20 7.72 22.51 19.44
CA LEU A 20 8.09 23.49 20.48
C LEU A 20 6.98 24.51 20.83
N ASP A 21 5.88 24.63 20.06
CA ASP A 21 4.89 25.69 20.29
C ASP A 21 3.43 25.25 20.22
N PHE A 22 3.07 24.19 20.94
CA PHE A 22 1.65 23.85 21.11
C PHE A 22 0.98 24.51 22.35
N GLN A 23 1.69 25.38 23.06
CA GLN A 23 1.12 26.11 24.19
C GLN A 23 0.80 27.58 23.91
N ASP A 24 1.21 28.17 22.78
CA ASP A 24 0.98 29.60 22.50
C ASP A 24 0.31 29.87 21.14
N THR A 25 -0.61 28.98 20.73
CA THR A 25 -1.34 29.11 19.43
C THR A 25 -2.51 30.09 19.42
N THR A 26 -2.76 30.82 20.50
CA THR A 26 -3.89 31.75 20.55
C THR A 26 -3.72 32.99 19.67
N ARG A 27 -2.51 33.36 19.26
CA ARG A 27 -2.25 34.51 18.39
C ARG A 27 -2.29 34.24 16.88
N PHE A 28 -2.00 33.02 16.43
CA PHE A 28 -2.03 32.64 15.00
C PHE A 28 -3.36 32.05 14.53
N SER A 29 -4.24 31.70 15.46
CA SER A 29 -5.49 30.99 15.20
C SER A 29 -6.55 31.78 14.43
N ASN A 30 -6.37 33.08 14.22
CA ASN A 30 -7.39 33.95 13.62
C ASN A 30 -7.27 34.18 12.12
N SER A 31 -6.27 33.67 11.42
CA SER A 31 -6.23 33.80 9.96
C SER A 31 -7.27 32.86 9.32
N LYS A 32 -8.05 33.38 8.37
CA LYS A 32 -9.02 32.57 7.59
C LYS A 32 -8.38 31.36 6.93
N LEU A 33 -7.10 31.46 6.55
CA LEU A 33 -6.29 30.39 5.99
C LEU A 33 -6.06 29.26 7.00
N ILE A 34 -5.62 29.57 8.23
CA ILE A 34 -5.37 28.54 9.24
C ILE A 34 -6.67 27.85 9.64
N LYS A 35 -7.78 28.59 9.80
CA LYS A 35 -9.10 28.00 10.06
C LYS A 35 -9.57 27.09 8.89
N PHE A 36 -9.24 27.43 7.65
CA PHE A 36 -9.53 26.58 6.50
C PHE A 36 -8.70 25.27 6.54
N PHE A 37 -7.40 25.36 6.84
CA PHE A 37 -6.51 24.19 6.93
C PHE A 37 -6.73 23.31 8.17
N THR A 38 -7.24 23.87 9.25
CA THR A 38 -7.47 23.17 10.54
C THR A 38 -8.93 22.88 10.83
N SER A 39 -9.81 23.12 9.86
CA SER A 39 -11.23 22.75 9.99
C SER A 39 -11.36 21.26 10.31
N PRO A 40 -12.13 20.85 11.32
CA PRO A 40 -12.28 19.44 11.68
C PRO A 40 -12.87 18.58 10.54
N LYS A 41 -13.40 19.20 9.48
CA LYS A 41 -13.96 18.52 8.31
C LYS A 41 -12.96 18.26 7.20
N TYR A 42 -11.84 19.00 7.14
CA TYR A 42 -10.85 18.92 6.07
C TYR A 42 -9.44 18.96 6.67
N ILE A 43 -8.56 18.12 6.17
CA ILE A 43 -7.13 18.13 6.49
C ILE A 43 -6.39 18.27 5.16
N ILE A 44 -5.65 19.36 5.00
CA ILE A 44 -4.70 19.55 3.90
C ILE A 44 -3.32 19.38 4.51
N SER A 45 -2.54 18.46 3.99
CA SER A 45 -1.21 18.15 4.51
C SER A 45 -0.20 18.01 3.38
N PRO A 46 0.83 18.83 3.33
CA PRO A 46 2.01 18.48 2.57
C PRO A 46 2.66 17.25 3.22
N PHE A 47 3.24 16.40 2.40
CA PHE A 47 3.97 15.23 2.88
C PHE A 47 5.18 14.95 2.02
N ALA A 48 6.14 14.26 2.61
CA ALA A 48 7.27 13.68 1.92
C ALA A 48 7.55 12.31 2.51
N PHE A 49 7.94 11.37 1.67
CA PHE A 49 8.39 10.05 2.07
C PHE A 49 9.43 9.52 1.09
N TYR A 50 10.11 8.46 1.48
CA TYR A 50 11.11 7.80 0.67
C TYR A 50 10.78 6.31 0.51
N LEU A 51 10.81 5.85 -0.72
CA LEU A 51 10.77 4.44 -1.08
C LEU A 51 11.90 4.19 -2.10
N PRO A 52 12.53 3.01 -2.09
CA PRO A 52 13.59 2.68 -3.05
C PRO A 52 13.15 2.84 -4.51
N GLU A 53 11.90 2.51 -4.80
CA GLU A 53 11.31 2.50 -6.14
C GLU A 53 10.99 3.90 -6.67
N THR A 54 10.76 4.84 -5.77
CA THR A 54 10.33 6.21 -6.12
C THR A 54 11.40 7.25 -5.85
N ASP A 55 12.43 6.90 -5.04
CA ASP A 55 13.30 7.88 -4.38
C ASP A 55 12.45 8.81 -3.49
N LEU A 56 12.83 10.05 -3.31
CA LEU A 56 12.05 11.01 -2.55
C LEU A 56 10.76 11.38 -3.29
N VAL A 57 9.64 11.21 -2.61
CA VAL A 57 8.32 11.66 -3.05
C VAL A 57 7.93 12.89 -2.24
N ILE A 58 7.49 13.91 -2.93
CA ILE A 58 6.83 15.09 -2.34
C ILE A 58 5.40 15.16 -2.83
N GLY A 59 4.50 15.62 -1.98
CA GLY A 59 3.10 15.70 -2.36
C GLY A 59 2.27 16.57 -1.44
N VAL A 60 1.02 16.75 -1.85
CA VAL A 60 -0.02 17.37 -1.05
C VAL A 60 -1.22 16.44 -0.99
N GLY A 61 -1.74 16.23 0.22
CA GLY A 61 -2.93 15.46 0.48
C GLY A 61 -4.08 16.33 0.98
N LEU A 62 -5.28 16.02 0.52
CA LEU A 62 -6.53 16.56 1.03
C LEU A 62 -7.36 15.41 1.57
N LYS A 63 -7.73 15.45 2.83
CA LYS A 63 -8.60 14.43 3.43
C LYS A 63 -9.83 15.08 4.06
N LYS A 64 -11.00 14.53 3.73
CA LYS A 64 -12.29 14.91 4.29
C LYS A 64 -12.86 13.75 5.08
N PHE A 65 -13.34 14.05 6.31
CA PHE A 65 -14.06 13.10 7.16
C PHE A 65 -15.52 13.51 7.32
N TYR A 66 -16.41 12.54 7.37
CA TYR A 66 -17.83 12.76 7.61
C TYR A 66 -18.52 11.49 8.12
N HIS A 67 -19.70 11.65 8.73
CA HIS A 67 -20.55 10.57 9.18
C HIS A 67 -21.87 10.58 8.40
N LEU A 68 -22.35 9.42 8.00
CA LEU A 68 -23.65 9.22 7.33
C LEU A 68 -24.69 8.56 8.26
N GLY A 69 -24.42 8.48 9.56
CA GLY A 69 -25.27 7.84 10.54
C GLY A 69 -24.95 8.29 11.95
N ASN A 70 -25.33 7.48 12.94
CA ASN A 70 -24.99 7.74 14.33
C ASN A 70 -23.51 7.38 14.58
N ASP A 71 -22.78 8.27 15.24
CA ASP A 71 -21.35 8.13 15.54
C ASP A 71 -21.03 6.90 16.42
N SER A 72 -22.00 6.40 17.19
CA SER A 72 -21.81 5.22 18.06
C SER A 72 -21.90 3.89 17.30
N THR A 73 -22.56 3.85 16.14
CA THR A 73 -22.84 2.61 15.38
C THR A 73 -22.23 2.60 14.01
N THR A 74 -21.78 3.74 13.50
CA THR A 74 -21.26 3.90 12.14
C THR A 74 -19.85 4.45 12.16
N ARG A 75 -18.91 3.77 11.51
CA ARG A 75 -17.54 4.26 11.33
C ARG A 75 -17.50 5.56 10.52
N THR A 76 -16.48 6.37 10.77
CA THR A 76 -16.22 7.60 10.04
C THR A 76 -15.88 7.31 8.58
N SER A 77 -16.65 7.90 7.68
CA SER A 77 -16.36 7.92 6.25
C SER A 77 -15.25 8.92 5.94
N ASN A 78 -14.45 8.60 4.94
CA ASN A 78 -13.42 9.52 4.48
C ASN A 78 -13.21 9.47 2.97
N VAL A 79 -12.80 10.61 2.42
CA VAL A 79 -12.25 10.75 1.06
C VAL A 79 -10.87 11.37 1.20
N ALA A 80 -9.87 10.74 0.63
CA ALA A 80 -8.49 11.19 0.63
C ALA A 80 -8.00 11.33 -0.81
N SER A 81 -7.65 12.56 -1.22
CA SER A 81 -7.05 12.86 -2.52
C SER A 81 -5.60 13.27 -2.34
N SER A 82 -4.73 12.89 -3.24
CA SER A 82 -3.33 13.30 -3.21
C SER A 82 -2.79 13.57 -4.60
N LEU A 83 -1.90 14.55 -4.65
CA LEU A 83 -1.05 14.84 -5.79
C LEU A 83 0.39 14.62 -5.35
N GLN A 84 1.14 13.82 -6.09
CA GLN A 84 2.48 13.37 -5.73
C GLN A 84 3.41 13.44 -6.93
N TYR A 85 4.66 13.79 -6.65
CA TYR A 85 5.75 13.73 -7.61
C TYR A 85 7.00 13.13 -6.95
N SER A 86 7.68 12.25 -7.66
CA SER A 86 8.89 11.59 -7.18
C SER A 86 10.13 12.06 -7.94
N LEU A 87 11.31 11.93 -7.33
CA LEU A 87 12.57 12.24 -8.00
C LEU A 87 12.87 11.29 -9.16
N ASN A 88 12.30 10.09 -9.15
CA ASN A 88 12.35 9.16 -10.30
C ASN A 88 11.36 9.51 -11.42
N GLY A 89 10.72 10.70 -11.38
CA GLY A 89 9.83 11.20 -12.42
C GLY A 89 8.43 10.59 -12.42
N GLN A 90 8.01 9.97 -11.34
CA GLN A 90 6.65 9.48 -11.18
C GLN A 90 5.71 10.61 -10.81
N PHE A 91 4.55 10.65 -11.45
CA PHE A 91 3.46 11.58 -11.15
C PHE A 91 2.21 10.77 -10.79
N LEU A 92 1.59 11.07 -9.66
CA LEU A 92 0.38 10.39 -9.20
C LEU A 92 -0.66 11.42 -8.76
N LEU A 93 -1.83 11.36 -9.38
CA LEU A 93 -3.05 12.01 -8.93
C LEU A 93 -4.03 10.91 -8.52
N ARG A 94 -4.38 10.82 -7.24
CA ARG A 94 -5.17 9.72 -6.72
C ARG A 94 -6.20 10.21 -5.70
N SER A 95 -7.41 9.68 -5.78
CA SER A 95 -8.44 9.81 -4.75
C SER A 95 -8.87 8.44 -4.29
N GLN A 96 -8.90 8.23 -2.99
CA GLN A 96 -9.41 7.02 -2.34
C GLN A 96 -10.58 7.40 -1.44
N TYR A 97 -11.58 6.53 -1.36
CA TYR A 97 -12.73 6.78 -0.50
C TYR A 97 -13.15 5.51 0.22
N GLN A 98 -13.58 5.73 1.47
CA GLN A 98 -14.18 4.74 2.35
C GLN A 98 -15.46 5.36 2.90
N ILE A 99 -16.61 4.86 2.48
CA ILE A 99 -17.92 5.43 2.81
C ILE A 99 -18.73 4.38 3.55
N PHE A 100 -19.08 4.66 4.80
CA PHE A 100 -19.92 3.81 5.63
C PHE A 100 -21.32 4.42 5.70
N ALA A 101 -22.31 3.71 5.19
CA ALA A 101 -23.72 4.08 5.33
C ALA A 101 -24.17 3.85 6.78
N LYS A 102 -25.36 4.38 7.13
CA LYS A 102 -25.94 4.23 8.46
C LYS A 102 -25.89 2.77 8.94
N ASP A 103 -25.44 2.58 10.20
CA ASP A 103 -25.25 1.29 10.89
C ASP A 103 -24.35 0.31 10.12
N GLU A 104 -23.49 0.86 9.24
CA GLU A 104 -22.62 0.11 8.34
C GLU A 104 -23.34 -0.89 7.44
N LYS A 105 -24.63 -0.67 7.17
CA LYS A 105 -25.41 -1.56 6.29
C LYS A 105 -24.74 -1.74 4.92
N TYR A 106 -24.13 -0.65 4.42
CA TYR A 106 -23.30 -0.67 3.23
C TYR A 106 -21.96 0.01 3.53
N TYR A 107 -20.92 -0.51 2.95
CA TYR A 107 -19.57 0.04 2.96
C TYR A 107 -19.06 0.12 1.53
N ILE A 108 -18.66 1.30 1.09
CA ILE A 108 -18.13 1.53 -0.25
C ILE A 108 -16.65 1.85 -0.12
N ASN A 109 -15.82 1.11 -0.82
CA ASN A 109 -14.38 1.33 -0.88
C ASN A 109 -13.96 1.47 -2.34
N GLY A 110 -13.20 2.51 -2.66
CA GLY A 110 -12.75 2.68 -4.02
C GLY A 110 -11.55 3.60 -4.18
N VAL A 111 -11.03 3.58 -5.38
CA VAL A 111 -9.94 4.41 -5.83
C VAL A 111 -10.18 4.86 -7.27
N ILE A 112 -9.88 6.13 -7.54
CA ILE A 112 -9.76 6.69 -8.88
C ILE A 112 -8.45 7.45 -8.96
N GLY A 113 -7.73 7.33 -10.06
CA GLY A 113 -6.46 8.03 -10.23
C GLY A 113 -5.91 7.96 -11.63
N PHE A 114 -4.99 8.88 -11.86
CA PHE A 114 -4.13 8.95 -13.04
C PHE A 114 -2.68 8.96 -12.58
N SER A 115 -1.82 8.24 -13.29
CA SER A 115 -0.40 8.19 -12.95
C SER A 115 0.45 8.05 -14.19
N ARG A 116 1.60 8.71 -14.18
CA ARG A 116 2.75 8.41 -15.02
C ARG A 116 3.76 7.67 -14.18
N PHE A 117 4.17 6.49 -14.63
CA PHE A 117 4.90 5.58 -13.75
C PHE A 117 6.14 4.97 -14.43
N PRO A 118 7.29 5.68 -14.42
CA PRO A 118 8.57 5.04 -14.73
C PRO A 118 8.88 3.96 -13.70
N ILE A 119 9.23 2.79 -14.20
CA ILE A 119 9.68 1.64 -13.40
C ILE A 119 10.99 1.09 -13.93
N THR A 120 11.71 0.37 -13.09
CA THR A 120 12.79 -0.50 -13.51
C THR A 120 12.23 -1.91 -13.71
N PHE A 121 12.32 -2.43 -14.92
CA PHE A 121 11.87 -3.76 -15.28
C PHE A 121 13.04 -4.72 -15.30
N TYR A 122 12.96 -5.79 -14.51
CA TYR A 122 14.00 -6.80 -14.37
C TYR A 122 13.72 -8.08 -15.17
N GLY A 123 12.51 -8.22 -15.72
CA GLY A 123 11.99 -9.43 -16.35
C GLY A 123 10.85 -10.06 -15.55
N ILE A 124 10.45 -11.25 -15.95
CA ILE A 124 9.37 -12.04 -15.33
C ILE A 124 9.98 -13.36 -14.82
N GLY A 125 9.53 -13.80 -13.64
CA GLY A 125 9.96 -15.04 -12.99
C GLY A 125 10.87 -14.82 -11.80
N ASN A 126 11.37 -15.92 -11.25
CA ASN A 126 12.21 -15.98 -10.06
C ASN A 126 13.72 -16.06 -10.35
N GLN A 127 14.10 -16.39 -11.58
CA GLN A 127 15.50 -16.46 -12.04
C GLN A 127 15.84 -15.20 -12.84
N ILE A 128 16.01 -14.09 -12.13
CA ILE A 128 16.31 -12.81 -12.75
C ILE A 128 17.74 -12.37 -12.47
N ASP A 129 18.37 -11.78 -13.47
CA ASP A 129 19.66 -11.10 -13.36
C ASP A 129 19.42 -9.62 -13.04
N MET A 130 19.70 -9.22 -11.80
CA MET A 130 19.48 -7.84 -11.32
C MET A 130 20.33 -6.80 -12.07
N THR A 131 21.40 -7.22 -12.76
CA THR A 131 22.24 -6.33 -13.55
C THR A 131 21.64 -6.04 -14.91
N LYS A 132 20.73 -6.88 -15.41
CA LYS A 132 20.05 -6.76 -16.71
C LYS A 132 18.65 -6.22 -16.53
N ASN A 133 18.55 -4.96 -16.19
CA ASN A 133 17.29 -4.25 -16.04
C ASN A 133 17.13 -3.18 -17.12
N GLU A 134 15.90 -2.77 -17.36
CA GLU A 134 15.57 -1.74 -18.34
C GLU A 134 14.53 -0.75 -17.80
N PRO A 135 14.61 0.53 -18.19
CA PRO A 135 13.59 1.52 -17.86
C PRO A 135 12.33 1.28 -18.72
N VAL A 136 11.19 1.25 -18.06
CA VAL A 136 9.87 1.21 -18.71
C VAL A 136 9.03 2.33 -18.12
N THR A 137 8.44 3.16 -18.99
CA THR A 137 7.54 4.22 -18.57
C THR A 137 6.18 4.02 -19.19
N TYR A 138 5.14 4.19 -18.41
CA TYR A 138 3.76 4.15 -18.90
C TYR A 138 2.87 5.11 -18.12
N ASP A 139 1.79 5.51 -18.79
CA ASP A 139 0.71 6.25 -18.15
C ASP A 139 -0.43 5.26 -17.86
N TYR A 140 -1.16 5.46 -16.75
CA TYR A 140 -2.36 4.69 -16.51
C TYR A 140 -3.45 5.49 -15.82
N PHE A 141 -4.69 5.17 -16.20
CA PHE A 141 -5.88 5.57 -15.48
C PHE A 141 -6.44 4.36 -14.74
N ARG A 142 -6.77 4.53 -13.46
CA ARG A 142 -7.32 3.48 -12.60
C ARG A 142 -8.63 3.93 -11.98
N PHE A 143 -9.62 3.05 -12.05
CA PHE A 143 -10.85 3.13 -11.29
C PHE A 143 -11.14 1.75 -10.69
N GLU A 144 -11.28 1.68 -9.38
CA GLU A 144 -11.74 0.48 -8.68
C GLU A 144 -12.78 0.87 -7.66
N ASN A 145 -13.87 0.12 -7.60
CA ASN A 145 -14.94 0.33 -6.65
C ASN A 145 -15.47 -1.01 -6.15
N LEU A 146 -15.62 -1.15 -4.85
CA LEU A 146 -16.23 -2.28 -4.18
C LEU A 146 -17.34 -1.77 -3.27
N ILE A 147 -18.54 -2.31 -3.45
CA ILE A 147 -19.71 -2.02 -2.64
C ILE A 147 -19.99 -3.27 -1.80
N TYR A 148 -19.81 -3.14 -0.51
CA TYR A 148 -20.05 -4.20 0.45
C TYR A 148 -21.40 -4.02 1.14
N ARG A 149 -22.10 -5.12 1.36
CA ARG A 149 -23.25 -5.23 2.24
C ARG A 149 -22.84 -5.98 3.50
N LYS A 150 -23.20 -5.44 4.65
CA LYS A 150 -23.04 -6.12 5.94
C LYS A 150 -23.94 -7.34 5.99
N ILE A 151 -23.39 -8.52 6.19
CA ILE A 151 -24.11 -9.81 6.25
C ILE A 151 -24.05 -10.45 7.64
N GLY A 152 -23.30 -9.86 8.56
CA GLY A 152 -23.14 -10.30 9.95
C GLY A 152 -22.28 -9.33 10.74
N LYS A 153 -22.06 -9.62 12.02
CA LYS A 153 -21.15 -8.82 12.84
C LYS A 153 -19.73 -8.92 12.23
N ASN A 154 -19.18 -7.78 11.78
CA ASN A 154 -17.85 -7.68 11.17
C ASN A 154 -17.70 -8.42 9.82
N ASN A 155 -18.77 -8.91 9.22
CA ASN A 155 -18.78 -9.65 7.96
C ASN A 155 -19.47 -8.85 6.86
N PHE A 156 -18.81 -8.78 5.70
CA PHE A 156 -19.31 -8.05 4.55
C PHE A 156 -19.10 -8.86 3.27
N ALA A 157 -20.12 -8.92 2.43
CA ALA A 157 -20.03 -9.44 1.05
C ALA A 157 -20.10 -8.27 0.08
N GLY A 158 -19.26 -8.27 -0.93
CA GLY A 158 -19.11 -7.15 -1.83
C GLY A 158 -19.10 -7.54 -3.31
N LEU A 159 -19.60 -6.62 -4.13
CA LEU A 159 -19.47 -6.62 -5.57
C LEU A 159 -18.79 -5.33 -6.01
N GLY A 160 -18.05 -5.40 -7.10
CA GLY A 160 -17.36 -4.23 -7.58
C GLY A 160 -16.97 -4.30 -9.05
N TRP A 161 -16.47 -3.17 -9.51
CA TRP A 161 -15.93 -3.01 -10.85
C TRP A 161 -14.52 -2.47 -10.77
N ARG A 162 -13.65 -2.98 -11.62
CA ARG A 162 -12.29 -2.53 -11.78
C ARG A 162 -12.04 -2.15 -13.23
N TYR A 163 -11.44 -0.98 -13.43
CA TYR A 163 -11.00 -0.51 -14.73
C TYR A 163 -9.57 0.03 -14.60
N LEU A 164 -8.67 -0.45 -15.42
CA LEU A 164 -7.30 0.04 -15.53
C LEU A 164 -6.96 0.15 -17.02
N ASN A 165 -6.64 1.35 -17.48
CA ASN A 165 -6.16 1.58 -18.84
C ASN A 165 -4.71 2.04 -18.78
N THR A 166 -3.82 1.24 -19.37
CA THR A 166 -2.38 1.51 -19.46
C THR A 166 -2.04 1.86 -20.90
N PHE A 167 -1.39 3.00 -21.09
CA PHE A 167 -1.09 3.57 -22.41
C PHE A 167 0.23 4.34 -22.38
N ASN A 168 0.67 4.85 -23.53
CA ASN A 168 1.95 5.55 -23.67
C ASN A 168 3.14 4.74 -23.14
N VAL A 169 3.13 3.43 -23.33
CA VAL A 169 4.23 2.56 -22.91
C VAL A 169 5.47 2.87 -23.73
N LYS A 170 6.56 3.20 -23.05
CA LYS A 170 7.88 3.46 -23.62
C LYS A 170 8.86 2.46 -23.04
N THR A 171 9.55 1.76 -23.88
CA THR A 171 10.48 0.68 -23.59
C THR A 171 11.88 1.04 -24.10
N GLN A 172 12.87 0.34 -23.64
CA GLN A 172 14.23 0.44 -24.17
C GLN A 172 14.32 -0.33 -25.50
N GLN A 173 14.94 0.29 -26.51
CA GLN A 173 15.17 -0.35 -27.80
C GLN A 173 16.00 -1.64 -27.63
N ASN A 174 15.54 -2.73 -28.25
CA ASN A 174 16.10 -4.08 -28.09
C ASN A 174 16.12 -4.60 -26.64
N GLY A 175 15.31 -4.02 -25.75
CA GLY A 175 15.13 -4.52 -24.40
C GLY A 175 14.21 -5.75 -24.34
N LYS A 176 14.10 -6.37 -23.17
CA LYS A 176 13.26 -7.56 -22.93
C LYS A 176 11.78 -7.27 -23.26
N MET A 177 11.30 -6.06 -22.92
CA MET A 177 9.92 -5.65 -23.21
C MET A 177 9.57 -5.64 -24.71
N GLU A 178 10.58 -5.51 -25.60
CA GLU A 178 10.38 -5.55 -27.06
C GLU A 178 10.68 -6.92 -27.65
N THR A 179 11.69 -7.62 -27.12
CA THR A 179 12.22 -8.86 -27.72
C THR A 179 11.56 -10.12 -27.18
N GLU A 180 11.00 -10.07 -25.96
CA GLU A 180 10.28 -11.20 -25.35
C GLU A 180 8.77 -11.06 -25.54
N PRO A 181 8.01 -12.16 -25.56
CA PRO A 181 6.53 -12.15 -25.71
C PRO A 181 5.84 -11.70 -24.41
N ILE A 182 6.05 -10.45 -24.02
CA ILE A 182 5.48 -9.89 -22.80
C ILE A 182 4.10 -9.28 -23.08
N GLU A 183 3.09 -9.83 -22.46
CA GLU A 183 1.70 -9.36 -22.57
C GLU A 183 1.56 -7.91 -22.08
N GLY A 184 0.86 -7.08 -22.84
CA GLY A 184 0.60 -5.70 -22.50
C GLY A 184 1.76 -4.72 -22.70
N ASN A 185 2.86 -5.13 -23.34
CA ASN A 185 4.04 -4.29 -23.58
C ASN A 185 3.79 -3.03 -24.45
N LYS A 186 2.65 -2.96 -25.14
CA LYS A 186 2.17 -1.78 -25.90
C LYS A 186 1.02 -1.04 -25.22
N GLY A 187 0.64 -1.51 -24.03
CA GLY A 187 -0.50 -1.03 -23.28
C GLY A 187 -1.61 -2.07 -23.14
N SER A 188 -2.57 -1.79 -22.27
CA SER A 188 -3.67 -2.71 -21.97
C SER A 188 -4.87 -1.96 -21.40
N THR A 189 -6.06 -2.44 -21.73
CA THR A 189 -7.31 -2.05 -21.06
C THR A 189 -7.78 -3.25 -20.26
N ILE A 190 -7.81 -3.12 -18.96
CA ILE A 190 -8.31 -4.13 -18.03
C ILE A 190 -9.64 -3.65 -17.45
N SER A 191 -10.68 -4.43 -17.67
CA SER A 191 -12.01 -4.16 -17.15
C SER A 191 -12.58 -5.46 -16.60
N GLY A 192 -13.16 -5.43 -15.39
CA GLY A 192 -13.62 -6.66 -14.77
C GLY A 192 -14.50 -6.49 -13.56
N LEU A 193 -15.23 -7.55 -13.27
CA LEU A 193 -16.09 -7.68 -12.09
C LEU A 193 -15.29 -8.24 -10.93
N ASN A 194 -15.52 -7.70 -9.73
CA ASN A 194 -14.97 -8.18 -8.48
C ASN A 194 -16.08 -8.74 -7.59
N ILE A 195 -15.85 -9.91 -7.02
CA ILE A 195 -16.63 -10.49 -5.93
C ILE A 195 -15.71 -10.53 -4.71
N SER A 196 -16.13 -9.99 -3.58
CA SER A 196 -15.27 -9.86 -2.41
C SER A 196 -16.01 -10.23 -1.13
N TYR A 197 -15.27 -10.90 -0.24
CA TYR A 197 -15.66 -11.11 1.14
C TYR A 197 -14.66 -10.40 2.06
N LEU A 198 -15.16 -9.71 3.08
CA LEU A 198 -14.37 -8.97 4.05
C LEU A 198 -14.84 -9.31 5.47
N PHE A 199 -13.90 -9.69 6.31
CA PHE A 199 -14.06 -9.78 7.76
C PHE A 199 -13.09 -8.82 8.44
N ASP A 200 -13.55 -7.95 9.34
CA ASP A 200 -12.70 -7.00 10.06
C ASP A 200 -13.21 -6.74 11.47
N ASN A 201 -12.51 -7.29 12.46
CA ASN A 201 -12.76 -7.04 13.88
C ASN A 201 -11.55 -6.41 14.61
N ARG A 202 -10.64 -5.78 13.87
CA ARG A 202 -9.49 -5.07 14.44
C ARG A 202 -9.95 -3.94 15.34
N ASP A 203 -9.19 -3.70 16.41
CA ASP A 203 -9.40 -2.59 17.32
C ASP A 203 -9.06 -1.22 16.71
N ASN A 204 -8.15 -1.17 15.75
CA ASN A 204 -7.74 0.03 15.02
C ASN A 204 -7.35 -0.35 13.59
N ILE A 205 -7.70 0.49 12.60
CA ILE A 205 -7.39 0.22 11.20
C ILE A 205 -5.95 0.61 10.85
N LEU A 206 -5.44 1.71 11.45
CA LEU A 206 -4.13 2.29 11.10
C LEU A 206 -2.95 1.65 11.86
N ASN A 207 -3.20 1.22 13.10
CA ASN A 207 -2.19 0.57 13.93
C ASN A 207 -2.89 -0.43 14.85
N PRO A 208 -3.30 -1.58 14.32
CA PRO A 208 -4.03 -2.59 15.08
C PRO A 208 -3.14 -3.24 16.13
N SER A 209 -3.72 -3.49 17.31
CA SER A 209 -3.06 -4.20 18.40
C SER A 209 -3.68 -5.56 18.70
N LYS A 210 -4.92 -5.77 18.27
CA LYS A 210 -5.63 -7.04 18.41
C LYS A 210 -6.71 -7.17 17.35
N GLY A 211 -7.08 -8.41 17.06
CA GLY A 211 -8.15 -8.75 16.14
C GLY A 211 -7.66 -9.40 14.87
N PHE A 212 -8.58 -9.63 13.97
CA PHE A 212 -8.36 -10.31 12.72
C PHE A 212 -8.97 -9.51 11.57
N PHE A 213 -8.26 -9.45 10.47
CA PHE A 213 -8.70 -8.92 9.18
C PHE A 213 -8.53 -10.00 8.14
N SER A 214 -9.54 -10.19 7.30
CA SER A 214 -9.41 -11.04 6.12
C SER A 214 -10.21 -10.45 4.97
N GLN A 215 -9.57 -10.32 3.83
CA GLN A 215 -10.22 -9.94 2.58
C GLN A 215 -9.85 -10.98 1.52
N VAL A 216 -10.88 -11.51 0.86
CA VAL A 216 -10.73 -12.37 -0.31
C VAL A 216 -11.50 -11.73 -1.44
N THR A 217 -10.81 -11.47 -2.55
CA THR A 217 -11.43 -10.87 -3.75
C THR A 217 -11.12 -11.72 -4.96
N TYR A 218 -12.15 -12.13 -5.66
CA TYR A 218 -12.06 -12.78 -6.96
C TYR A 218 -12.45 -11.79 -8.05
N SER A 219 -11.61 -11.68 -9.08
CA SER A 219 -11.81 -10.76 -10.20
C SER A 219 -11.83 -11.52 -11.51
N ILE A 220 -12.77 -11.18 -12.37
CA ILE A 220 -12.96 -11.79 -13.70
C ILE A 220 -12.77 -10.69 -14.74
N HIS A 221 -11.82 -10.88 -15.65
CA HIS A 221 -11.51 -9.95 -16.75
C HIS A 221 -11.63 -10.70 -18.08
N GLY A 222 -12.19 -10.03 -19.09
CA GLY A 222 -12.32 -10.61 -20.41
C GLY A 222 -13.10 -9.70 -21.36
N ASN A 223 -13.32 -10.16 -22.58
CA ASN A 223 -13.97 -9.37 -23.63
C ASN A 223 -15.38 -8.90 -23.25
N ILE A 224 -16.13 -9.73 -22.52
CA ILE A 224 -17.50 -9.39 -22.06
C ILE A 224 -17.48 -8.17 -21.13
N THR A 225 -16.42 -7.99 -20.35
CA THR A 225 -16.26 -6.84 -19.46
C THR A 225 -15.54 -5.66 -20.10
N GLY A 226 -15.15 -5.78 -21.37
CA GLY A 226 -14.38 -4.75 -22.10
C GLY A 226 -12.88 -4.78 -21.81
N SER A 227 -12.35 -5.91 -21.34
CA SER A 227 -10.91 -6.10 -21.11
C SER A 227 -10.23 -6.57 -22.40
N SER A 228 -9.06 -6.02 -22.71
CA SER A 228 -8.20 -6.46 -23.82
C SER A 228 -7.48 -7.78 -23.54
N HIS A 229 -7.46 -8.22 -22.28
CA HIS A 229 -6.84 -9.46 -21.84
C HIS A 229 -7.85 -10.29 -21.04
N THR A 230 -7.78 -11.61 -21.19
CA THR A 230 -8.66 -12.54 -20.48
C THR A 230 -7.88 -13.25 -19.39
N PHE A 231 -8.21 -12.96 -18.13
CA PHE A 231 -7.60 -13.58 -16.96
C PHE A 231 -8.49 -13.46 -15.73
N ASN A 232 -8.24 -14.32 -14.77
CA ASN A 232 -8.88 -14.26 -13.45
C ASN A 232 -7.82 -13.97 -12.39
N ARG A 233 -8.25 -13.33 -11.28
CA ARG A 233 -7.36 -13.00 -10.17
C ARG A 233 -8.02 -13.30 -8.82
N TRP A 234 -7.28 -13.99 -7.95
CA TRP A 234 -7.56 -14.07 -6.53
C TRP A 234 -6.61 -13.14 -5.78
N LEU A 235 -7.16 -12.32 -4.91
CA LEU A 235 -6.41 -11.53 -3.94
C LEU A 235 -6.86 -11.95 -2.55
N VAL A 236 -5.92 -12.42 -1.74
CA VAL A 236 -6.14 -12.86 -0.36
C VAL A 236 -5.21 -12.05 0.53
N ASP A 237 -5.78 -11.41 1.55
CA ASP A 237 -5.01 -10.70 2.58
C ASP A 237 -5.63 -11.05 3.93
N ALA A 238 -4.89 -11.81 4.74
CA ALA A 238 -5.30 -12.24 6.07
C ALA A 238 -4.28 -11.74 7.09
N ARG A 239 -4.76 -11.00 8.11
CA ARG A 239 -3.92 -10.39 9.13
C ARG A 239 -4.44 -10.72 10.51
N TYR A 240 -3.53 -11.07 11.42
CA TYR A 240 -3.86 -11.36 12.81
C TYR A 240 -2.95 -10.60 13.76
N TYR A 241 -3.55 -10.02 14.80
CA TYR A 241 -2.87 -9.18 15.77
C TYR A 241 -3.19 -9.63 17.18
N LEU A 242 -2.16 -9.72 18.01
CA LEU A 242 -2.32 -10.05 19.41
C LEU A 242 -1.31 -9.28 20.29
N LYS A 243 -1.71 -9.03 21.53
CA LYS A 243 -0.82 -8.54 22.59
C LYS A 243 -0.28 -9.74 23.37
N PRO A 244 1.00 -10.13 23.18
CA PRO A 244 1.55 -11.32 23.81
C PRO A 244 1.66 -11.19 25.34
N PHE A 245 1.73 -9.94 25.84
CA PHE A 245 1.84 -9.67 27.29
C PHE A 245 0.75 -8.72 27.76
N ARG A 246 -0.01 -9.10 28.79
CA ARG A 246 -1.13 -8.31 29.34
C ARG A 246 -0.73 -6.93 29.86
N LYS A 247 0.49 -6.78 30.39
CA LYS A 247 0.99 -5.54 31.02
C LYS A 247 1.80 -4.65 30.08
N ARG A 248 1.99 -5.05 28.81
CA ARG A 248 2.80 -4.33 27.83
C ARG A 248 1.95 -3.97 26.61
N GLU A 249 2.32 -2.89 25.95
CA GLU A 249 1.65 -2.44 24.72
C GLU A 249 2.28 -3.08 23.46
N ASP A 250 3.06 -4.13 23.64
CA ASP A 250 3.68 -4.85 22.55
C ASP A 250 2.64 -5.57 21.69
N VAL A 251 2.90 -5.64 20.39
CA VAL A 251 2.03 -6.30 19.43
C VAL A 251 2.82 -7.32 18.63
N LEU A 252 2.26 -8.51 18.49
CA LEU A 252 2.70 -9.51 17.53
C LEU A 252 1.67 -9.54 16.40
N ALA A 253 2.13 -9.26 15.19
CA ALA A 253 1.31 -9.18 13.99
C ALA A 253 1.75 -10.23 12.97
N PHE A 254 0.78 -10.84 12.29
CA PHE A 254 0.99 -11.81 11.23
C PHE A 254 0.20 -11.41 9.99
N GLN A 255 0.76 -11.66 8.82
CA GLN A 255 0.06 -11.49 7.55
C GLN A 255 0.35 -12.68 6.63
N GLY A 256 -0.72 -13.25 6.09
CA GLY A 256 -0.69 -14.12 4.92
C GLY A 256 -1.25 -13.36 3.72
N TYR A 257 -0.49 -13.32 2.64
CA TYR A 257 -0.86 -12.62 1.43
C TYR A 257 -0.77 -13.52 0.22
N GLY A 258 -1.80 -13.53 -0.60
CA GLY A 258 -1.88 -14.29 -1.85
C GLY A 258 -2.39 -13.43 -2.98
N PHE A 259 -1.64 -13.39 -4.07
CA PHE A 259 -2.05 -12.79 -5.34
C PHE A 259 -1.86 -13.86 -6.41
N LEU A 260 -2.95 -14.40 -6.91
CA LEU A 260 -2.93 -15.54 -7.82
C LEU A 260 -3.72 -15.19 -9.08
N THR A 261 -3.10 -15.39 -10.23
CA THR A 261 -3.75 -15.12 -11.54
C THR A 261 -3.63 -16.32 -12.47
N ASN A 262 -4.59 -16.44 -13.36
CA ASN A 262 -4.61 -17.44 -14.41
C ASN A 262 -5.15 -16.85 -15.70
N GLY A 263 -4.50 -17.13 -16.82
CA GLY A 263 -4.82 -16.59 -18.14
C GLY A 263 -3.74 -15.67 -18.71
N ASN A 264 -4.14 -14.77 -19.64
CA ASN A 264 -3.24 -13.83 -20.30
C ASN A 264 -3.15 -12.54 -19.47
N VAL A 265 -2.15 -12.46 -18.60
CA VAL A 265 -1.98 -11.37 -17.65
C VAL A 265 -0.98 -10.36 -18.18
N PRO A 266 -1.34 -9.08 -18.41
CA PRO A 266 -0.38 -8.08 -18.84
C PRO A 266 0.65 -7.76 -17.76
N PHE A 267 1.84 -7.34 -18.16
CA PHE A 267 3.03 -7.17 -17.28
C PHE A 267 2.79 -6.29 -16.04
N ASN A 268 1.93 -5.28 -16.20
CA ASN A 268 1.57 -4.34 -15.13
C ASN A 268 0.53 -4.88 -14.15
N GLU A 269 -0.07 -6.05 -14.45
CA GLU A 269 -1.03 -6.78 -13.61
C GLU A 269 -0.45 -8.05 -12.99
N LEU A 270 0.81 -8.37 -13.27
CA LEU A 270 1.53 -9.45 -12.60
C LEU A 270 1.72 -9.14 -11.11
N ALA A 271 1.72 -10.18 -10.29
CA ALA A 271 2.10 -10.08 -8.89
C ALA A 271 3.53 -9.57 -8.74
N GLN A 272 3.74 -8.64 -7.83
CA GLN A 272 5.04 -8.01 -7.58
C GLN A 272 5.47 -8.27 -6.15
N MET A 273 6.63 -8.86 -5.96
CA MET A 273 7.23 -9.03 -4.65
C MET A 273 8.09 -7.82 -4.30
N GLY A 274 8.12 -7.45 -3.02
CA GLY A 274 8.89 -6.32 -2.51
C GLY A 274 8.05 -5.08 -2.23
N GLY A 275 8.73 -4.03 -1.80
CA GLY A 275 8.12 -2.77 -1.39
C GLY A 275 8.01 -2.63 0.13
N ASP A 276 7.23 -1.65 0.57
CA ASP A 276 7.13 -1.27 1.98
C ASP A 276 6.11 -2.09 2.80
N ILE A 277 5.30 -2.92 2.14
CA ILE A 277 4.21 -3.70 2.76
C ILE A 277 4.51 -5.20 2.74
N ILE A 278 4.79 -5.76 1.57
CA ILE A 278 4.97 -7.20 1.37
C ILE A 278 6.43 -7.50 1.08
N MET A 279 7.05 -8.37 1.89
CA MET A 279 8.44 -8.81 1.70
C MET A 279 9.44 -7.64 1.65
N ARG A 280 9.43 -6.80 2.70
CA ARG A 280 10.38 -5.68 2.84
C ARG A 280 11.82 -6.15 2.73
N GLY A 281 12.67 -5.38 2.06
CA GLY A 281 14.04 -5.71 1.72
C GLY A 281 14.25 -5.91 0.22
N TYR A 282 13.22 -6.36 -0.48
CA TYR A 282 13.21 -6.42 -1.94
C TYR A 282 12.73 -5.11 -2.56
N PHE A 283 13.35 -4.69 -3.65
CA PHE A 283 12.86 -3.61 -4.49
C PHE A 283 11.54 -4.06 -5.15
N GLN A 284 10.49 -3.24 -5.06
CA GLN A 284 9.17 -3.61 -5.56
C GLN A 284 9.20 -3.94 -7.06
N GLY A 285 8.71 -5.12 -7.40
CA GLY A 285 8.67 -5.58 -8.79
C GLY A 285 10.02 -6.05 -9.33
N SER A 286 11.07 -6.16 -8.48
CA SER A 286 12.30 -6.85 -8.87
C SER A 286 12.00 -8.31 -9.23
N TYR A 287 11.09 -8.93 -8.50
CA TYR A 287 10.53 -10.23 -8.81
C TYR A 287 9.05 -10.06 -9.12
N ARG A 288 8.63 -10.47 -10.30
CA ARG A 288 7.23 -10.45 -10.73
C ARG A 288 6.85 -11.68 -11.52
N ASP A 289 5.65 -12.19 -11.28
CA ASP A 289 5.09 -13.32 -12.02
C ASP A 289 3.57 -13.35 -11.86
N LYS A 290 2.90 -14.33 -12.43
CA LYS A 290 1.43 -14.47 -12.32
C LYS A 290 0.97 -14.65 -10.89
N ASN A 291 1.76 -15.32 -10.05
CA ASN A 291 1.35 -15.69 -8.71
C ASN A 291 2.39 -15.28 -7.67
N LEU A 292 1.92 -14.82 -6.51
CA LEU A 292 2.72 -14.50 -5.33
C LEU A 292 2.03 -15.08 -4.10
N LEU A 293 2.78 -15.79 -3.28
CA LEU A 293 2.40 -16.14 -1.91
C LEU A 293 3.47 -15.58 -0.96
N ALA A 294 3.03 -14.96 0.12
CA ALA A 294 3.92 -14.46 1.16
C ALA A 294 3.29 -14.65 2.54
N PHE A 295 4.11 -14.99 3.50
CA PHE A 295 3.78 -14.98 4.90
C PHE A 295 4.81 -14.14 5.65
N GLN A 296 4.36 -13.25 6.51
CA GLN A 296 5.24 -12.40 7.30
C GLN A 296 4.71 -12.17 8.71
N SER A 297 5.64 -11.90 9.61
CA SER A 297 5.37 -11.57 11.00
C SER A 297 6.14 -10.33 11.43
N GLU A 298 5.60 -9.63 12.41
CA GLU A 298 6.18 -8.40 12.93
C GLU A 298 5.97 -8.32 14.44
N TYR A 299 7.05 -8.12 15.19
CA TYR A 299 6.98 -7.85 16.62
C TYR A 299 7.24 -6.36 16.87
N ARG A 300 6.22 -5.65 17.36
CA ARG A 300 6.24 -4.22 17.67
C ARG A 300 6.44 -4.05 19.16
N LEU A 301 7.60 -3.56 19.55
CA LEU A 301 7.99 -3.33 20.93
C LEU A 301 7.85 -1.84 21.27
N GLN A 302 6.96 -1.51 22.20
CA GLN A 302 6.84 -0.15 22.71
C GLN A 302 7.90 0.08 23.80
N LEU A 303 8.92 0.89 23.53
CA LEU A 303 10.01 1.21 24.49
C LEU A 303 9.66 2.37 25.40
N LEU A 304 9.17 3.47 24.83
CA LEU A 304 8.84 4.70 25.51
C LEU A 304 7.46 5.20 25.06
N LYS A 305 6.93 6.22 25.72
CA LYS A 305 5.58 6.78 25.40
C LYS A 305 5.36 7.11 23.92
N ARG A 306 6.45 7.47 23.17
CA ARG A 306 6.39 7.80 21.75
C ARG A 306 7.30 6.95 20.90
N TRP A 307 8.28 6.25 21.46
CA TRP A 307 9.27 5.48 20.70
C TRP A 307 9.03 3.99 20.82
N GLY A 308 9.13 3.31 19.72
CA GLY A 308 9.09 1.86 19.62
C GLY A 308 10.11 1.36 18.61
N ILE A 309 10.36 0.08 18.67
CA ILE A 309 11.15 -0.65 17.68
C ILE A 309 10.33 -1.82 17.14
N VAL A 310 10.70 -2.26 15.96
CA VAL A 310 10.04 -3.38 15.30
C VAL A 310 11.11 -4.34 14.78
N GLY A 311 10.90 -5.63 14.96
CA GLY A 311 11.57 -6.69 14.24
C GLY A 311 10.57 -7.40 13.36
N PHE A 312 10.95 -7.73 12.12
CA PHE A 312 10.08 -8.46 11.20
C PHE A 312 10.82 -9.54 10.43
N ALA A 313 10.09 -10.58 10.08
CA ALA A 313 10.56 -11.66 9.23
C ALA A 313 9.40 -12.17 8.36
N GLY A 314 9.74 -12.67 7.20
CA GLY A 314 8.79 -13.24 6.26
C GLY A 314 9.46 -14.19 5.27
N ALA A 315 8.62 -14.94 4.58
CA ALA A 315 9.01 -15.82 3.50
C ALA A 315 7.94 -15.75 2.41
N GLY A 316 8.34 -15.74 1.16
CA GLY A 316 7.43 -15.68 0.03
C GLY A 316 8.07 -16.16 -1.26
N GLY A 317 7.26 -16.34 -2.27
CA GLY A 317 7.71 -16.76 -3.58
C GLY A 317 6.75 -16.35 -4.68
N ILE A 318 7.26 -16.31 -5.89
CA ILE A 318 6.48 -16.08 -7.11
C ILE A 318 6.50 -17.31 -7.99
N SER A 319 5.48 -17.47 -8.83
CA SER A 319 5.36 -18.59 -9.76
C SER A 319 4.53 -18.22 -10.98
N ASN A 320 4.86 -18.79 -12.14
CA ASN A 320 4.03 -18.66 -13.34
C ASN A 320 2.74 -19.50 -13.26
N GLU A 321 2.75 -20.61 -12.54
CA GLU A 321 1.60 -21.51 -12.42
C GLU A 321 1.05 -21.53 -11.00
N MET A 322 -0.29 -21.47 -10.91
CA MET A 322 -0.99 -21.57 -9.62
C MET A 322 -0.75 -22.95 -9.00
N GLY A 323 -0.25 -22.95 -7.75
CA GLY A 323 0.08 -24.20 -7.04
C GLY A 323 1.53 -24.71 -7.22
N TYR A 324 2.30 -24.12 -8.10
CA TYR A 324 3.70 -24.50 -8.32
C TYR A 324 4.67 -23.58 -7.55
N PHE A 325 4.61 -23.65 -6.23
CA PHE A 325 5.56 -22.94 -5.35
C PHE A 325 6.61 -23.94 -4.84
N GLU A 326 7.73 -24.01 -5.52
CA GLU A 326 8.82 -24.89 -5.10
C GLU A 326 9.54 -24.31 -3.87
N LEU A 327 9.77 -25.13 -2.86
CA LEU A 327 10.45 -24.73 -1.62
C LEU A 327 11.82 -24.08 -1.87
N LYS A 328 12.56 -24.53 -2.90
CA LYS A 328 13.86 -23.95 -3.28
C LYS A 328 13.79 -22.49 -3.77
N ASN A 329 12.59 -22.05 -4.20
CA ASN A 329 12.32 -20.71 -4.72
C ASN A 329 11.71 -19.79 -3.67
N ILE A 330 11.55 -20.26 -2.43
CA ILE A 330 11.08 -19.40 -1.33
C ILE A 330 12.20 -18.45 -0.93
N MET A 331 11.87 -17.18 -0.91
CA MET A 331 12.78 -16.08 -0.62
C MET A 331 12.50 -15.53 0.78
N PRO A 332 13.52 -15.38 1.64
CA PRO A 332 13.36 -14.78 2.96
C PRO A 332 13.33 -13.25 2.89
N SER A 333 12.62 -12.62 3.81
CA SER A 333 12.64 -11.19 4.09
C SER A 333 12.76 -11.01 5.60
N TYR A 334 13.65 -10.15 6.06
CA TYR A 334 13.80 -9.84 7.47
C TYR A 334 14.37 -8.45 7.68
N GLY A 335 14.22 -7.92 8.88
CA GLY A 335 14.73 -6.61 9.19
C GLY A 335 14.23 -6.04 10.50
N GLY A 336 14.47 -4.76 10.67
CA GLY A 336 14.03 -4.03 11.84
C GLY A 336 13.70 -2.57 11.52
N GLY A 337 13.07 -1.90 12.46
CA GLY A 337 12.69 -0.52 12.24
C GLY A 337 12.40 0.25 13.51
N LEU A 338 12.34 1.57 13.35
CA LEU A 338 11.99 2.53 14.38
C LEU A 338 10.55 3.00 14.20
N ARG A 339 9.89 3.28 15.31
CA ARG A 339 8.55 3.87 15.35
C ARG A 339 8.56 5.11 16.19
N PHE A 340 7.99 6.18 15.66
CA PHE A 340 7.75 7.41 16.41
C PHE A 340 6.27 7.78 16.34
N LYS A 341 5.58 7.76 17.46
CA LYS A 341 4.15 8.06 17.56
C LYS A 341 3.89 9.54 17.36
N ILE A 342 3.47 9.93 16.15
CA ILE A 342 3.16 11.31 15.78
C ILE A 342 1.78 11.74 16.28
N ASN A 343 0.80 10.84 16.25
CA ASN A 343 -0.53 11.10 16.81
C ASN A 343 -0.88 10.02 17.84
N ARG A 344 -0.99 10.46 19.11
CA ARG A 344 -1.29 9.54 20.24
C ARG A 344 -2.76 9.16 20.31
N LYS A 345 -3.66 10.04 19.90
CA LYS A 345 -5.11 9.82 19.93
C LYS A 345 -5.51 8.78 18.86
N GLU A 346 -5.01 8.94 17.66
CA GLU A 346 -5.30 8.05 16.53
C GLU A 346 -4.29 6.89 16.43
N ASN A 347 -3.30 6.83 17.34
CA ASN A 347 -2.25 5.81 17.39
C ASN A 347 -1.44 5.69 16.06
N VAL A 348 -1.13 6.84 15.42
CA VAL A 348 -0.42 6.89 14.15
C VAL A 348 1.08 7.00 14.38
N ASN A 349 1.84 6.13 13.75
CA ASN A 349 3.30 6.10 13.82
C ASN A 349 3.94 6.64 12.53
N LEU A 350 5.05 7.36 12.68
CA LEU A 350 6.08 7.50 11.64
C LEU A 350 6.95 6.24 11.72
N ARG A 351 7.18 5.62 10.60
CA ARG A 351 7.90 4.37 10.42
C ARG A 351 9.18 4.59 9.65
N MET A 352 10.27 4.01 10.14
CA MET A 352 11.52 3.85 9.43
C MET A 352 11.93 2.39 9.53
N ASP A 353 11.96 1.67 8.41
CA ASP A 353 12.33 0.26 8.36
C ASP A 353 13.58 0.07 7.51
N TYR A 354 14.42 -0.88 7.91
CA TYR A 354 15.53 -1.38 7.13
C TYR A 354 15.34 -2.90 6.94
N GLY A 355 15.15 -3.30 5.69
CA GLY A 355 14.85 -4.67 5.32
C GLY A 355 15.94 -5.29 4.46
N PHE A 356 16.07 -6.60 4.60
CA PHE A 356 16.97 -7.46 3.85
C PHE A 356 16.20 -8.55 3.14
N GLY A 357 16.62 -8.89 1.92
CA GLY A 357 16.11 -10.01 1.13
C GLY A 357 17.19 -10.44 0.14
N ASN A 358 17.31 -11.67 -0.18
CA ASN A 358 18.21 -12.33 -1.15
C ASN A 358 19.16 -11.41 -1.94
N GLY A 359 20.23 -10.90 -1.29
CA GLY A 359 21.20 -9.98 -1.88
C GLY A 359 20.73 -8.53 -2.04
N GLN A 360 19.51 -8.19 -1.65
CA GLN A 360 18.96 -6.85 -1.66
C GLN A 360 18.81 -6.30 -0.23
N GLN A 361 18.85 -4.98 -0.12
CA GLN A 361 18.60 -4.26 1.14
C GLN A 361 18.00 -2.90 0.84
N ASN A 362 16.95 -2.52 1.58
CA ASN A 362 16.22 -1.30 1.31
C ASN A 362 15.79 -0.60 2.61
N ILE A 363 15.73 0.72 2.55
CA ILE A 363 15.22 1.58 3.63
C ILE A 363 13.88 2.15 3.20
N TYR A 364 12.93 2.19 4.13
CA TYR A 364 11.58 2.71 3.92
C TYR A 364 11.24 3.75 4.97
N PHE A 365 10.68 4.88 4.55
CA PHE A 365 10.11 5.89 5.44
C PHE A 365 8.65 6.09 5.11
N PHE A 366 7.76 5.85 6.06
CA PHE A 366 6.33 5.91 5.81
C PHE A 366 5.55 6.33 7.06
N ILE A 367 4.27 6.68 6.87
CA ILE A 367 3.32 6.94 7.95
C ILE A 367 2.34 5.76 8.04
N ALA A 368 2.05 5.27 9.22
CA ALA A 368 1.32 4.06 9.59
C ALA A 368 2.18 2.79 9.59
N GLU A 369 1.60 1.68 10.01
CA GLU A 369 2.27 0.38 10.02
C GLU A 369 2.24 -0.29 8.65
N ALA A 370 3.05 -1.34 8.43
CA ALA A 370 3.13 -2.05 7.17
C ALA A 370 1.82 -2.81 6.86
N PHE A 371 1.21 -3.43 7.91
CA PHE A 371 -0.04 -4.17 7.79
C PHE A 371 -0.78 -4.22 9.14
#